data_38eaf0260f451046cc8a8665aab59cd5
#
_entry.id   38eaf0260f451046cc8a8665aab59cd5
#
_cell.length_a   1.000
_cell.length_b   1.000
_cell.length_c   1.000
_cell.angle_alpha   90.00
_cell.angle_beta   90.00
_cell.angle_gamma   90.00
#
_symmetry.space_group_name_H-M   'P 1'
#
loop_
_entity.id
_entity.type
_entity.pdbx_description
1 polymer ?
#
loop_
_entity_poly.entity_id
_entity_poly.type
_entity_poly.pdbx_seq_one_letter_code
_entity_poly.pdbx_strand_id
1 'polypeptide(L)'
;PIHIAMEFMWMVEPFTLDGDAGRHDVLRGVVEPWFRNNAVRTMEPVIRRITIDTINEVVAKGTGEVDVAVEMSSRLAMRVICALIGMDMDREDWMRKQLDIFLTSPWDDMPQQWELQAYFWWMVARRLNEPSDELLDVLVRAWADGTIGDRELLGYLFGFTAAGTDTTGASLANGFVYLAEFDLLDWARSRVGDDTAMRRAVEEILRFGTPFPMKPLYVRKDVSFDGLDVPAGSVLAVWFSSANRDDAVNAGQPQAHPDVFDPERWPNRHIALGFGTHYCLGAELARLETKILLEEALTRLPGLEMDTAKPFRRIAGIVDAVTEAHFTFDQDEADRVSAG
;
A
#
# COMPACT_ATOMS: atom_id res chain seq x y z
N PRO A 1 14.20 -20.58 5.81
CA PRO A 1 13.08 -19.62 5.69
C PRO A 1 13.34 -18.31 6.45
N ILE A 2 13.95 -18.35 7.66
CA ILE A 2 14.29 -17.12 8.43
C ILE A 2 15.48 -16.36 7.80
N HIS A 3 16.44 -17.07 7.22
CA HIS A 3 17.56 -16.48 6.49
C HIS A 3 17.07 -15.65 5.28
N ILE A 4 16.06 -16.12 4.59
CA ILE A 4 15.48 -15.45 3.42
C ILE A 4 14.85 -14.10 3.81
N ALA A 5 14.11 -14.05 4.92
CA ALA A 5 13.55 -12.79 5.44
C ALA A 5 14.65 -11.79 5.85
N MET A 6 15.83 -12.27 6.28
CA MET A 6 16.93 -11.39 6.67
C MET A 6 17.69 -10.80 5.46
N GLU A 7 17.79 -11.50 4.34
CA GLU A 7 18.42 -10.97 3.12
C GLU A 7 17.50 -9.99 2.37
N PHE A 8 16.18 -10.22 2.38
CA PHE A 8 15.18 -9.24 1.94
C PHE A 8 15.32 -7.94 2.71
N MET A 9 15.56 -8.03 4.00
CA MET A 9 15.65 -6.90 4.90
C MET A 9 16.82 -5.95 4.59
N TRP A 10 17.91 -6.38 4.00
CA TRP A 10 19.00 -5.45 3.70
C TRP A 10 18.74 -4.55 2.47
N MET A 11 17.86 -4.94 1.56
CA MET A 11 17.44 -4.08 0.44
C MET A 11 16.41 -3.03 0.86
N VAL A 12 15.62 -3.30 1.90
CA VAL A 12 14.70 -2.33 2.54
C VAL A 12 15.24 -1.77 3.85
N GLU A 13 16.48 -2.09 4.21
CA GLU A 13 17.15 -1.68 5.43
C GLU A 13 17.13 -0.16 5.67
N PRO A 14 17.26 0.71 4.66
CA PRO A 14 17.16 2.14 4.86
C PRO A 14 15.82 2.60 5.44
N PHE A 15 14.75 1.81 5.23
CA PHE A 15 13.42 2.18 5.69
C PHE A 15 12.99 1.55 7.00
N THR A 16 13.50 0.35 7.33
CA THR A 16 12.82 -0.46 8.33
C THR A 16 13.70 -0.96 9.46
N LEU A 17 15.03 -0.97 9.28
CA LEU A 17 15.87 -1.81 10.10
C LEU A 17 17.14 -1.20 10.57
N ASP A 18 17.09 0.07 10.83
CA ASP A 18 18.22 0.62 11.37
C ASP A 18 18.70 0.12 12.66
N GLY A 19 19.87 -0.24 12.62
CA GLY A 19 20.63 -0.45 13.75
C GLY A 19 21.04 0.77 14.52
N ASP A 20 21.00 1.88 13.89
CA ASP A 20 21.41 3.17 14.40
C ASP A 20 20.23 4.15 14.25
N ALA A 21 19.63 4.51 15.39
CA ALA A 21 18.55 5.47 15.44
C ALA A 21 18.92 6.81 14.77
N GLY A 22 20.17 7.22 14.86
CA GLY A 22 20.68 8.44 14.21
C GLY A 22 20.63 8.34 12.69
N ARG A 23 20.97 7.18 12.12
CA ARG A 23 20.92 6.99 10.66
C ARG A 23 19.50 6.92 10.14
N HIS A 24 18.58 6.23 10.85
CA HIS A 24 17.16 6.22 10.55
C HIS A 24 16.59 7.65 10.44
N ASP A 25 16.90 8.51 11.41
CA ASP A 25 16.36 9.88 11.43
C ASP A 25 16.87 10.70 10.23
N VAL A 26 18.15 10.54 9.83
CA VAL A 26 18.68 11.16 8.62
C VAL A 26 17.96 10.68 7.39
N LEU A 27 17.86 9.36 7.23
CA LEU A 27 17.19 8.74 6.07
C LEU A 27 15.72 9.16 6.00
N ARG A 28 14.98 9.01 7.09
CA ARG A 28 13.58 9.43 7.14
C ARG A 28 13.43 10.91 6.84
N GLY A 29 14.32 11.75 7.37
CA GLY A 29 14.31 13.20 7.16
C GLY A 29 14.44 13.64 5.70
N VAL A 30 15.13 12.86 4.85
CA VAL A 30 15.26 13.14 3.41
C VAL A 30 13.90 13.12 2.70
N VAL A 31 13.04 12.15 3.03
CA VAL A 31 11.81 11.87 2.28
C VAL A 31 10.53 12.25 3.01
N GLU A 32 10.52 12.28 4.34
CA GLU A 32 9.32 12.54 5.15
C GLU A 32 8.53 13.81 4.74
N PRO A 33 9.17 14.94 4.34
CA PRO A 33 8.41 16.10 3.90
C PRO A 33 7.43 15.83 2.76
N TRP A 34 7.72 14.86 1.89
CA TRP A 34 6.88 14.45 0.76
C TRP A 34 5.65 13.64 1.16
N PHE A 35 5.71 12.99 2.32
CA PHE A 35 4.65 12.12 2.83
C PHE A 35 3.81 12.77 3.93
N ARG A 36 4.10 14.03 4.29
CA ARG A 36 3.26 14.78 5.23
C ARG A 36 1.90 15.08 4.62
N ASN A 37 0.89 15.13 5.45
CA ASN A 37 -0.51 15.34 5.04
C ASN A 37 -0.68 16.47 4.02
N ASN A 38 -0.05 17.62 4.26
CA ASN A 38 -0.16 18.78 3.35
C ASN A 38 0.47 18.50 1.96
N ALA A 39 1.58 17.78 1.89
CA ALA A 39 2.21 17.42 0.63
C ALA A 39 1.37 16.37 -0.11
N VAL A 40 0.92 15.32 0.60
CA VAL A 40 0.07 14.28 0.02
C VAL A 40 -1.24 14.86 -0.52
N ARG A 41 -1.85 15.81 0.15
CA ARG A 41 -3.06 16.49 -0.36
C ARG A 41 -2.85 17.19 -1.70
N THR A 42 -1.65 17.70 -1.99
CA THR A 42 -1.37 18.29 -3.31
C THR A 42 -1.37 17.26 -4.44
N MET A 43 -1.23 15.98 -4.11
CA MET A 43 -1.29 14.88 -5.07
C MET A 43 -2.73 14.44 -5.39
N GLU A 44 -3.72 14.85 -4.62
CA GLU A 44 -5.11 14.42 -4.81
C GLU A 44 -5.60 14.56 -6.27
N PRO A 45 -5.38 15.69 -6.97
CA PRO A 45 -5.81 15.81 -8.37
C PRO A 45 -5.14 14.81 -9.30
N VAL A 46 -3.88 14.48 -9.05
CA VAL A 46 -3.11 13.50 -9.85
C VAL A 46 -3.63 12.10 -9.58
N ILE A 47 -3.78 11.72 -8.30
CA ILE A 47 -4.29 10.42 -7.90
C ILE A 47 -5.71 10.20 -8.45
N ARG A 48 -6.58 11.21 -8.34
CA ARG A 48 -7.95 11.15 -8.85
C ARG A 48 -7.98 10.96 -10.36
N ARG A 49 -7.12 11.65 -11.12
CA ARG A 49 -7.01 11.46 -12.56
C ARG A 49 -6.56 10.03 -12.89
N ILE A 50 -5.49 9.53 -12.25
CA ILE A 50 -5.00 8.17 -12.45
C ILE A 50 -6.11 7.15 -12.16
N THR A 51 -6.88 7.38 -11.09
CA THR A 51 -8.01 6.52 -10.72
C THR A 51 -9.09 6.52 -11.80
N ILE A 52 -9.48 7.70 -12.27
CA ILE A 52 -10.48 7.85 -13.34
C ILE A 52 -10.02 7.16 -14.62
N ASP A 53 -8.77 7.39 -15.02
CA ASP A 53 -8.20 6.78 -16.23
C ASP A 53 -8.18 5.24 -16.10
N THR A 54 -7.82 4.72 -14.93
CA THR A 54 -7.82 3.27 -14.66
C THR A 54 -9.24 2.69 -14.73
N ILE A 55 -10.24 3.36 -14.19
CA ILE A 55 -11.64 2.92 -14.27
C ILE A 55 -12.16 3.02 -15.72
N ASN A 56 -11.82 4.07 -16.45
CA ASN A 56 -12.21 4.22 -17.85
C ASN A 56 -11.62 3.10 -18.74
N GLU A 57 -10.41 2.62 -18.45
CA GLU A 57 -9.86 1.43 -19.12
C GLU A 57 -10.69 0.18 -18.87
N VAL A 58 -11.24 0.01 -17.66
CA VAL A 58 -12.16 -1.09 -17.33
C VAL A 58 -13.47 -0.94 -18.12
N VAL A 59 -14.11 0.23 -18.08
CA VAL A 59 -15.36 0.52 -18.80
C VAL A 59 -15.18 0.32 -20.31
N ALA A 60 -14.08 0.75 -20.87
CA ALA A 60 -13.78 0.62 -22.32
C ALA A 60 -13.72 -0.83 -22.83
N LYS A 61 -13.64 -1.83 -21.94
CA LYS A 61 -13.73 -3.25 -22.35
C LYS A 61 -15.13 -3.66 -22.79
N GLY A 62 -16.17 -2.96 -22.33
CA GLY A 62 -17.56 -3.19 -22.73
C GLY A 62 -18.14 -4.49 -22.21
N THR A 63 -17.60 -5.05 -21.13
CA THR A 63 -18.03 -6.38 -20.61
C THR A 63 -18.98 -6.28 -19.42
N GLY A 64 -19.06 -5.12 -18.74
CA GLY A 64 -19.79 -4.98 -17.47
C GLY A 64 -19.17 -5.79 -16.34
N GLU A 65 -17.93 -6.27 -16.49
CA GLU A 65 -17.18 -7.06 -15.50
C GLU A 65 -15.83 -6.43 -15.19
N VAL A 66 -15.35 -6.62 -13.99
CA VAL A 66 -14.03 -6.16 -13.53
C VAL A 66 -13.44 -7.09 -12.47
N ASP A 67 -12.16 -7.39 -12.58
CA ASP A 67 -11.39 -7.91 -11.44
C ASP A 67 -10.84 -6.71 -10.65
N VAL A 68 -11.48 -6.40 -9.51
CA VAL A 68 -11.11 -5.22 -8.71
C VAL A 68 -9.69 -5.30 -8.14
N ALA A 69 -9.14 -6.51 -7.95
CA ALA A 69 -7.79 -6.67 -7.44
C ALA A 69 -6.74 -6.37 -8.52
N VAL A 70 -6.90 -6.98 -9.69
CA VAL A 70 -5.91 -6.92 -10.77
C VAL A 70 -6.06 -5.65 -11.60
N GLU A 71 -7.29 -5.32 -12.02
CA GLU A 71 -7.55 -4.29 -13.02
C GLU A 71 -7.69 -2.89 -12.44
N MET A 72 -7.97 -2.78 -11.15
CA MET A 72 -8.12 -1.50 -10.48
C MET A 72 -7.08 -1.32 -9.37
N SER A 73 -7.13 -2.12 -8.31
CA SER A 73 -6.38 -1.88 -7.08
C SER A 73 -4.87 -1.94 -7.27
N SER A 74 -4.37 -3.02 -7.84
CA SER A 74 -2.93 -3.20 -8.09
C SER A 74 -2.39 -2.21 -9.13
N ARG A 75 -3.16 -1.92 -10.18
CA ARG A 75 -2.79 -0.93 -11.20
C ARG A 75 -2.73 0.48 -10.63
N LEU A 76 -3.76 0.89 -9.88
CA LEU A 76 -3.77 2.21 -9.27
C LEU A 76 -2.56 2.42 -8.36
N ALA A 77 -2.31 1.49 -7.44
CA ALA A 77 -1.20 1.59 -6.50
C ALA A 77 0.14 1.74 -7.23
N MET A 78 0.40 0.93 -8.26
CA MET A 78 1.61 1.04 -9.09
C MET A 78 1.70 2.38 -9.80
N ARG A 79 0.63 2.84 -10.45
CA ARG A 79 0.60 4.11 -11.19
C ARG A 79 0.83 5.31 -10.29
N VAL A 80 0.27 5.30 -9.09
CA VAL A 80 0.50 6.39 -8.11
C VAL A 80 1.95 6.40 -7.64
N ILE A 81 2.55 5.25 -7.37
CA ILE A 81 3.97 5.17 -7.02
C ILE A 81 4.86 5.62 -8.19
N CYS A 82 4.56 5.22 -9.42
CA CYS A 82 5.27 5.71 -10.61
C CYS A 82 5.19 7.25 -10.69
N ALA A 83 4.01 7.83 -10.51
CA ALA A 83 3.82 9.28 -10.54
C ALA A 83 4.55 9.98 -9.37
N LEU A 84 4.56 9.39 -8.17
CA LEU A 84 5.24 9.95 -6.99
C LEU A 84 6.76 10.00 -7.18
N ILE A 85 7.35 8.93 -7.72
CA ILE A 85 8.80 8.81 -7.89
C ILE A 85 9.27 9.50 -9.18
N GLY A 86 8.39 9.67 -10.16
CA GLY A 86 8.73 10.16 -11.50
C GLY A 86 9.22 9.04 -12.43
N MET A 87 8.64 7.86 -12.30
CA MET A 87 8.88 6.71 -13.18
C MET A 87 8.00 6.78 -14.44
N ASP A 88 8.50 6.21 -15.55
CA ASP A 88 7.73 6.17 -16.78
C ASP A 88 6.52 5.21 -16.63
N MET A 89 5.31 5.75 -16.80
CA MET A 89 4.05 5.02 -16.64
C MET A 89 3.85 3.90 -17.68
N ASP A 90 4.46 4.02 -18.84
CA ASP A 90 4.43 3.00 -19.90
C ASP A 90 5.18 1.71 -19.53
N ARG A 91 5.92 1.71 -18.43
CA ARG A 91 6.62 0.56 -17.87
C ARG A 91 5.87 -0.14 -16.74
N GLU A 92 4.63 0.23 -16.46
CA GLU A 92 3.83 -0.32 -15.37
C GLU A 92 3.84 -1.85 -15.36
N ASP A 93 3.48 -2.50 -16.47
CA ASP A 93 3.39 -3.98 -16.53
C ASP A 93 4.76 -4.65 -16.37
N TRP A 94 5.82 -4.04 -16.91
CA TRP A 94 7.18 -4.52 -16.70
C TRP A 94 7.59 -4.40 -15.23
N MET A 95 7.30 -3.28 -14.58
CA MET A 95 7.63 -3.04 -13.17
C MET A 95 6.90 -4.03 -12.25
N ARG A 96 5.60 -4.24 -12.48
CA ARG A 96 4.82 -5.24 -11.75
C ARG A 96 5.44 -6.63 -11.86
N LYS A 97 5.83 -7.02 -13.08
CA LYS A 97 6.53 -8.28 -13.30
C LYS A 97 7.85 -8.37 -12.54
N GLN A 98 8.62 -7.27 -12.46
CA GLN A 98 9.87 -7.24 -11.69
C GLN A 98 9.62 -7.43 -10.19
N LEU A 99 8.56 -6.81 -9.65
CA LEU A 99 8.17 -6.99 -8.25
C LEU A 99 7.68 -8.41 -7.97
N ASP A 100 6.83 -8.98 -8.82
CA ASP A 100 6.35 -10.36 -8.68
C ASP A 100 7.53 -11.35 -8.65
N ILE A 101 8.48 -11.17 -9.53
CA ILE A 101 9.69 -11.98 -9.57
C ILE A 101 10.48 -11.82 -8.27
N PHE A 102 10.66 -10.60 -7.79
CA PHE A 102 11.35 -10.33 -6.55
C PHE A 102 10.68 -11.01 -5.34
N LEU A 103 9.35 -10.97 -5.26
CA LEU A 103 8.59 -11.54 -4.15
C LEU A 103 8.49 -13.07 -4.19
N THR A 104 8.58 -13.67 -5.39
CA THR A 104 8.30 -15.09 -5.59
C THR A 104 9.52 -15.94 -5.95
N SER A 105 10.60 -15.32 -6.45
CA SER A 105 11.80 -16.06 -6.85
C SER A 105 12.65 -16.48 -5.66
N PRO A 106 13.29 -17.66 -5.72
CA PRO A 106 14.35 -18.00 -4.79
C PRO A 106 15.50 -16.96 -4.91
N TRP A 107 16.02 -16.53 -3.79
CA TRP A 107 17.07 -15.51 -3.70
C TRP A 107 18.37 -15.85 -4.43
N ASP A 108 18.56 -17.11 -4.81
CA ASP A 108 19.72 -17.59 -5.55
C ASP A 108 19.65 -17.32 -7.06
N ASP A 109 18.50 -16.83 -7.57
CA ASP A 109 18.28 -16.54 -9.01
C ASP A 109 18.22 -15.03 -9.27
N MET A 110 19.36 -14.36 -9.12
CA MET A 110 19.55 -12.92 -9.12
C MET A 110 19.58 -12.18 -10.48
N PRO A 111 19.58 -12.81 -11.68
CA PRO A 111 19.73 -12.07 -12.95
C PRO A 111 18.67 -10.97 -13.16
N GLN A 112 17.47 -11.17 -12.64
CA GLN A 112 16.34 -10.27 -12.88
C GLN A 112 16.39 -8.99 -12.03
N GLN A 113 17.10 -9.01 -10.91
CA GLN A 113 17.31 -7.80 -10.11
C GLN A 113 18.28 -6.81 -10.78
N TRP A 114 19.15 -7.27 -11.67
CA TRP A 114 20.06 -6.40 -12.40
C TRP A 114 19.32 -5.47 -13.38
N GLU A 115 18.24 -5.95 -13.99
CA GLU A 115 17.43 -5.12 -14.90
C GLU A 115 16.75 -3.99 -14.13
N LEU A 116 16.19 -4.28 -12.94
CA LEU A 116 15.56 -3.28 -12.09
C LEU A 116 16.57 -2.26 -11.56
N GLN A 117 17.74 -2.72 -11.10
CA GLN A 117 18.81 -1.83 -10.66
C GLN A 117 19.33 -0.96 -11.82
N ALA A 118 19.53 -1.53 -13.01
CA ALA A 118 19.96 -0.79 -14.19
C ALA A 118 18.93 0.28 -14.58
N TYR A 119 17.64 -0.02 -14.47
CA TYR A 119 16.58 0.94 -14.70
C TYR A 119 16.61 2.08 -13.67
N PHE A 120 16.77 1.77 -12.40
CA PHE A 120 16.88 2.80 -11.35
C PHE A 120 18.11 3.71 -11.59
N TRP A 121 19.27 3.14 -11.92
CA TRP A 121 20.45 3.95 -12.25
C TRP A 121 20.25 4.79 -13.52
N TRP A 122 19.52 4.27 -14.51
CA TRP A 122 19.15 5.06 -15.69
C TRP A 122 18.25 6.25 -15.31
N MET A 123 17.28 6.05 -14.42
CA MET A 123 16.44 7.13 -13.92
C MET A 123 17.26 8.20 -13.18
N VAL A 124 18.17 7.78 -12.33
CA VAL A 124 19.09 8.69 -11.61
C VAL A 124 19.94 9.49 -12.59
N ALA A 125 20.55 8.82 -13.59
CA ALA A 125 21.37 9.48 -14.61
C ALA A 125 20.55 10.49 -15.45
N ARG A 126 19.33 10.14 -15.81
CA ARG A 126 18.41 11.06 -16.50
C ARG A 126 18.13 12.29 -15.65
N ARG A 127 17.85 12.09 -14.35
CA ARG A 127 17.48 13.17 -13.43
C ARG A 127 18.62 14.14 -13.12
N LEU A 128 19.86 13.67 -13.14
CA LEU A 128 21.04 14.54 -13.05
C LEU A 128 21.14 15.53 -14.23
N ASN A 129 20.67 15.13 -15.41
CA ASN A 129 20.70 15.97 -16.63
C ASN A 129 19.41 16.78 -16.82
N GLU A 130 18.29 16.26 -16.36
CA GLU A 130 16.94 16.83 -16.53
C GLU A 130 16.25 16.91 -15.16
N PRO A 131 16.61 17.86 -14.28
CA PRO A 131 15.97 17.99 -12.97
C PRO A 131 14.48 18.31 -13.08
N SER A 132 13.69 17.83 -12.14
CA SER A 132 12.28 18.17 -11.95
C SER A 132 11.95 18.38 -10.46
N ASP A 133 10.70 18.55 -10.14
CA ASP A 133 10.24 18.71 -8.74
C ASP A 133 9.56 17.44 -8.21
N GLU A 134 10.12 16.26 -8.52
CA GLU A 134 9.63 14.96 -8.10
C GLU A 134 10.45 14.37 -6.94
N LEU A 135 9.94 13.33 -6.29
CA LEU A 135 10.63 12.70 -5.16
C LEU A 135 12.02 12.18 -5.55
N LEU A 136 12.18 11.69 -6.77
CA LEU A 136 13.48 11.22 -7.27
C LEU A 136 14.54 12.34 -7.24
N ASP A 137 14.17 13.58 -7.53
CA ASP A 137 15.13 14.71 -7.48
C ASP A 137 15.67 14.97 -6.08
N VAL A 138 14.82 14.78 -5.07
CA VAL A 138 15.26 14.88 -3.67
C VAL A 138 16.27 13.78 -3.34
N LEU A 139 16.00 12.55 -3.77
CA LEU A 139 16.90 11.43 -3.57
C LEU A 139 18.23 11.63 -4.32
N VAL A 140 18.17 12.06 -5.56
CA VAL A 140 19.36 12.34 -6.39
C VAL A 140 20.20 13.45 -5.80
N ARG A 141 19.60 14.52 -5.28
CA ARG A 141 20.33 15.59 -4.59
C ARG A 141 21.00 15.09 -3.31
N ALA A 142 20.28 14.35 -2.47
CA ALA A 142 20.84 13.77 -1.25
C ALA A 142 21.96 12.76 -1.50
N TRP A 143 21.90 12.06 -2.62
CA TRP A 143 22.98 11.18 -3.07
C TRP A 143 24.18 11.96 -3.59
N ALA A 144 23.95 12.99 -4.41
CA ALA A 144 25.02 13.79 -5.00
C ALA A 144 25.79 14.62 -3.96
N ASP A 145 25.16 15.04 -2.87
CA ASP A 145 25.80 15.75 -1.76
C ASP A 145 26.40 14.82 -0.68
N GLY A 146 26.24 13.50 -0.84
CA GLY A 146 26.77 12.49 0.07
C GLY A 146 25.94 12.27 1.34
N THR A 147 24.74 12.83 1.44
CA THR A 147 23.82 12.58 2.56
C THR A 147 23.38 11.09 2.59
N ILE A 148 23.15 10.51 1.41
CA ILE A 148 22.87 9.08 1.24
C ILE A 148 23.85 8.44 0.25
N GLY A 149 24.13 7.13 0.46
CA GLY A 149 25.00 6.36 -0.44
C GLY A 149 24.21 5.63 -1.53
N ASP A 150 24.95 4.99 -2.46
CA ASP A 150 24.39 4.24 -3.61
C ASP A 150 23.36 3.20 -3.16
N ARG A 151 23.69 2.44 -2.12
CA ARG A 151 22.84 1.38 -1.56
C ARG A 151 21.54 1.95 -0.98
N GLU A 152 21.62 3.08 -0.30
CA GLU A 152 20.48 3.75 0.29
C GLU A 152 19.58 4.35 -0.78
N LEU A 153 20.14 4.95 -1.81
CA LEU A 153 19.39 5.46 -2.96
C LEU A 153 18.60 4.35 -3.65
N LEU A 154 19.24 3.23 -3.99
CA LEU A 154 18.56 2.06 -4.57
C LEU A 154 17.53 1.46 -3.60
N GLY A 155 17.85 1.41 -2.30
CA GLY A 155 16.94 0.98 -1.25
C GLY A 155 15.66 1.82 -1.19
N TYR A 156 15.75 3.14 -1.37
CA TYR A 156 14.57 4.01 -1.48
C TYR A 156 13.72 3.69 -2.69
N LEU A 157 14.32 3.64 -3.88
CA LEU A 157 13.58 3.39 -5.12
C LEU A 157 12.87 2.04 -5.07
N PHE A 158 13.58 1.03 -4.62
CA PHE A 158 13.02 -0.30 -4.45
C PHE A 158 11.93 -0.34 -3.35
N GLY A 159 12.23 0.23 -2.19
CA GLY A 159 11.33 0.23 -1.04
C GLY A 159 10.02 0.96 -1.32
N PHE A 160 10.05 2.12 -1.99
CA PHE A 160 8.83 2.83 -2.39
C PHE A 160 8.01 2.03 -3.39
N THR A 161 8.69 1.43 -4.39
CA THR A 161 8.00 0.64 -5.42
C THR A 161 7.32 -0.57 -4.79
N ALA A 162 8.02 -1.37 -3.99
CA ALA A 162 7.46 -2.57 -3.37
C ALA A 162 6.43 -2.25 -2.28
N ALA A 163 6.80 -1.43 -1.29
CA ALA A 163 5.94 -1.16 -0.15
C ALA A 163 4.67 -0.39 -0.53
N GLY A 164 4.77 0.54 -1.47
CA GLY A 164 3.63 1.37 -1.89
C GLY A 164 2.66 0.64 -2.83
N THR A 165 3.14 -0.34 -3.60
CA THR A 165 2.28 -1.06 -4.56
C THR A 165 1.51 -2.17 -3.88
N ASP A 166 2.20 -3.11 -3.22
CA ASP A 166 1.57 -4.35 -2.76
C ASP A 166 0.62 -4.12 -1.58
N THR A 167 1.04 -3.33 -0.59
CA THR A 167 0.22 -3.10 0.60
C THR A 167 -0.98 -2.21 0.31
N THR A 168 -0.81 -1.19 -0.53
CA THR A 168 -1.90 -0.31 -0.95
C THR A 168 -2.86 -1.06 -1.86
N GLY A 169 -2.37 -1.78 -2.86
CA GLY A 169 -3.19 -2.63 -3.72
C GLY A 169 -4.01 -3.65 -2.93
N ALA A 170 -3.39 -4.28 -1.92
CA ALA A 170 -4.08 -5.18 -1.01
C ALA A 170 -5.19 -4.47 -0.20
N SER A 171 -4.90 -3.28 0.36
CA SER A 171 -5.91 -2.51 1.10
C SER A 171 -7.12 -2.18 0.24
N LEU A 172 -6.88 -1.77 -1.00
CA LEU A 172 -7.90 -1.40 -1.98
C LEU A 172 -8.79 -2.61 -2.34
N ALA A 173 -8.18 -3.72 -2.74
CA ALA A 173 -8.90 -4.93 -3.12
C ALA A 173 -9.66 -5.55 -1.94
N ASN A 174 -9.02 -5.63 -0.78
CA ASN A 174 -9.64 -6.11 0.46
C ASN A 174 -10.86 -5.25 0.82
N GLY A 175 -10.78 -3.92 0.64
CA GLY A 175 -11.87 -2.99 0.93
C GLY A 175 -13.13 -3.28 0.13
N PHE A 176 -13.03 -3.52 -1.18
CA PHE A 176 -14.17 -3.89 -2.03
C PHE A 176 -14.79 -5.21 -1.59
N VAL A 177 -13.95 -6.22 -1.33
CA VAL A 177 -14.44 -7.54 -0.90
C VAL A 177 -15.14 -7.45 0.45
N TYR A 178 -14.60 -6.70 1.43
CA TYR A 178 -15.27 -6.56 2.73
C TYR A 178 -16.60 -5.80 2.61
N LEU A 179 -16.64 -4.72 1.82
CA LEU A 179 -17.90 -4.01 1.58
C LEU A 179 -18.96 -4.93 0.95
N ALA A 180 -18.55 -5.85 0.07
CA ALA A 180 -19.47 -6.81 -0.54
C ALA A 180 -19.85 -7.94 0.43
N GLU A 181 -18.90 -8.58 1.14
CA GLU A 181 -19.16 -9.69 2.06
C GLU A 181 -20.05 -9.29 3.25
N PHE A 182 -19.99 -8.02 3.68
CA PHE A 182 -20.81 -7.48 4.76
C PHE A 182 -22.05 -6.74 4.28
N ASP A 183 -22.38 -6.82 2.98
CA ASP A 183 -23.58 -6.17 2.36
C ASP A 183 -23.59 -4.65 2.57
N LEU A 184 -22.44 -4.01 2.38
CA LEU A 184 -22.22 -2.58 2.66
C LEU A 184 -21.89 -1.74 1.41
N LEU A 185 -21.96 -2.31 0.21
CA LEU A 185 -21.72 -1.54 -1.03
C LEU A 185 -22.72 -0.40 -1.22
N ASP A 186 -23.98 -0.63 -0.93
CA ASP A 186 -25.02 0.42 -0.99
C ASP A 186 -24.85 1.49 0.09
N TRP A 187 -24.45 1.06 1.30
CA TRP A 187 -24.04 2.00 2.34
C TRP A 187 -22.90 2.88 1.84
N ALA A 188 -21.83 2.30 1.33
CA ALA A 188 -20.66 3.03 0.84
C ALA A 188 -21.03 3.99 -0.31
N ARG A 189 -21.86 3.55 -1.25
CA ARG A 189 -22.38 4.37 -2.36
C ARG A 189 -23.15 5.59 -1.84
N SER A 190 -23.99 5.40 -0.82
CA SER A 190 -24.75 6.48 -0.19
C SER A 190 -23.89 7.51 0.56
N ARG A 191 -22.62 7.18 0.85
CA ARG A 191 -21.66 8.02 1.57
C ARG A 191 -20.62 8.69 0.68
N VAL A 192 -20.65 8.44 -0.62
CA VAL A 192 -19.80 9.17 -1.56
C VAL A 192 -20.04 10.68 -1.40
N GLY A 193 -18.94 11.43 -1.19
CA GLY A 193 -18.99 12.86 -0.88
C GLY A 193 -19.09 13.21 0.61
N ASP A 194 -19.38 12.25 1.50
CA ASP A 194 -19.22 12.42 2.95
C ASP A 194 -17.78 12.08 3.36
N ASP A 195 -16.91 13.10 3.44
CA ASP A 195 -15.49 12.94 3.76
C ASP A 195 -15.28 12.22 5.11
N THR A 196 -16.13 12.46 6.09
CA THR A 196 -16.01 11.85 7.41
C THR A 196 -16.36 10.36 7.37
N ALA A 197 -17.44 9.99 6.71
CA ALA A 197 -17.85 8.58 6.56
C ALA A 197 -16.81 7.79 5.74
N MET A 198 -16.37 8.35 4.60
CA MET A 198 -15.37 7.70 3.76
C MET A 198 -14.02 7.50 4.48
N ARG A 199 -13.55 8.48 5.26
CA ARG A 199 -12.35 8.31 6.09
C ARG A 199 -12.50 7.23 7.14
N ARG A 200 -13.65 7.13 7.82
CA ARG A 200 -13.90 6.05 8.78
C ARG A 200 -13.89 4.68 8.11
N ALA A 201 -14.51 4.56 6.95
CA ALA A 201 -14.48 3.33 6.15
C ALA A 201 -13.03 2.93 5.79
N VAL A 202 -12.19 3.88 5.38
CA VAL A 202 -10.77 3.64 5.09
C VAL A 202 -10.02 3.12 6.33
N GLU A 203 -10.20 3.75 7.51
CA GLU A 203 -9.58 3.27 8.75
C GLU A 203 -10.06 1.85 9.10
N GLU A 204 -11.33 1.54 8.87
CA GLU A 204 -11.85 0.20 9.12
C GLU A 204 -11.31 -0.85 8.12
N ILE A 205 -11.17 -0.50 6.86
CA ILE A 205 -10.52 -1.34 5.85
C ILE A 205 -9.09 -1.68 6.29
N LEU A 206 -8.33 -0.67 6.72
CA LEU A 206 -6.96 -0.85 7.22
C LEU A 206 -6.92 -1.72 8.48
N ARG A 207 -7.81 -1.46 9.45
CA ARG A 207 -7.89 -2.25 10.68
C ARG A 207 -8.22 -3.70 10.41
N PHE A 208 -9.32 -3.93 9.69
CA PHE A 208 -9.89 -5.26 9.46
C PHE A 208 -9.01 -6.08 8.51
N GLY A 209 -8.50 -5.46 7.45
CA GLY A 209 -7.64 -6.09 6.47
C GLY A 209 -6.21 -6.29 6.93
N THR A 210 -5.65 -5.28 7.57
CA THR A 210 -4.24 -5.25 8.00
C THR A 210 -3.31 -5.84 6.93
N PRO A 211 -3.11 -5.17 5.78
CA PRO A 211 -2.44 -5.76 4.62
C PRO A 211 -1.01 -6.22 4.89
N PHE A 212 -0.34 -5.65 5.90
CA PHE A 212 0.94 -6.14 6.43
C PHE A 212 0.70 -6.73 7.82
N PRO A 213 0.34 -8.03 7.90
CA PRO A 213 -0.23 -8.62 9.11
C PRO A 213 0.77 -8.82 10.24
N MET A 214 2.06 -8.96 9.92
CA MET A 214 3.09 -9.30 10.88
C MET A 214 4.43 -8.66 10.52
N LYS A 215 5.14 -8.14 11.52
CA LYS A 215 6.50 -7.63 11.38
C LYS A 215 7.47 -8.45 12.24
N PRO A 216 8.55 -9.01 11.66
CA PRO A 216 9.63 -9.57 12.43
C PRO A 216 10.47 -8.43 13.04
N LEU A 217 10.82 -8.55 14.32
CA LEU A 217 11.71 -7.65 15.03
C LEU A 217 12.91 -8.42 15.57
N TYR A 218 14.11 -7.94 15.28
CA TYR A 218 15.34 -8.51 15.79
C TYR A 218 15.68 -7.93 17.17
N VAL A 219 15.82 -8.78 18.18
CA VAL A 219 16.11 -8.38 19.56
C VAL A 219 17.62 -8.13 19.71
N ARG A 220 18.03 -6.89 19.93
CA ARG A 220 19.45 -6.50 20.02
C ARG A 220 20.08 -6.64 21.39
N LYS A 221 19.29 -6.54 22.43
CA LYS A 221 19.70 -6.70 23.82
C LYS A 221 18.65 -7.50 24.56
N ASP A 222 19.04 -8.15 25.63
CA ASP A 222 18.09 -8.86 26.49
C ASP A 222 16.96 -7.91 26.94
N VAL A 223 15.74 -8.35 26.78
CA VAL A 223 14.55 -7.62 27.20
C VAL A 223 13.62 -8.54 27.98
N SER A 224 12.91 -7.99 28.96
CA SER A 224 11.87 -8.71 29.69
C SER A 224 10.58 -7.90 29.62
N PHE A 225 9.49 -8.55 29.24
CA PHE A 225 8.17 -7.94 29.25
C PHE A 225 7.13 -9.00 29.59
N ASP A 226 6.18 -8.59 30.42
CA ASP A 226 5.07 -9.43 30.90
C ASP A 226 5.53 -10.80 31.46
N GLY A 227 6.69 -10.81 32.13
CA GLY A 227 7.26 -12.03 32.75
C GLY A 227 7.98 -12.97 31.76
N LEU A 228 8.10 -12.58 30.50
CA LEU A 228 8.85 -13.30 29.47
C LEU A 228 10.23 -12.68 29.25
N ASP A 229 11.29 -13.44 29.48
CA ASP A 229 12.65 -13.02 29.17
C ASP A 229 13.01 -13.42 27.74
N VAL A 230 13.37 -12.45 26.93
CA VAL A 230 13.73 -12.63 25.51
C VAL A 230 15.19 -12.22 25.32
N PRO A 231 16.09 -13.18 25.05
CA PRO A 231 17.51 -12.89 24.89
C PRO A 231 17.81 -12.14 23.60
N ALA A 232 18.91 -11.40 23.61
CA ALA A 232 19.51 -10.82 22.40
C ALA A 232 19.75 -11.90 21.34
N GLY A 233 19.54 -11.56 20.08
CA GLY A 233 19.63 -12.50 18.96
C GLY A 233 18.32 -13.22 18.63
N SER A 234 17.28 -13.08 19.45
CA SER A 234 15.94 -13.61 19.16
C SER A 234 15.25 -12.80 18.05
N VAL A 235 14.31 -13.45 17.37
CA VAL A 235 13.38 -12.79 16.44
C VAL A 235 11.98 -12.85 17.03
N LEU A 236 11.34 -11.69 17.20
CA LEU A 236 9.97 -11.54 17.62
C LEU A 236 9.07 -11.35 16.41
N ALA A 237 7.97 -12.07 16.33
CA ALA A 237 6.92 -11.82 15.35
C ALA A 237 5.82 -10.96 16.00
N VAL A 238 5.72 -9.69 15.60
CA VAL A 238 4.68 -8.78 16.08
C VAL A 238 3.50 -8.85 15.12
N TRP A 239 2.38 -9.41 15.58
CA TRP A 239 1.17 -9.63 14.80
C TRP A 239 0.22 -8.44 14.87
N PHE A 240 0.30 -7.53 13.89
CA PHE A 240 -0.59 -6.36 13.81
C PHE A 240 -2.05 -6.76 13.58
N SER A 241 -2.28 -7.79 12.75
CA SER A 241 -3.63 -8.29 12.48
C SER A 241 -4.31 -8.83 13.73
N SER A 242 -3.58 -9.53 14.61
CA SER A 242 -4.09 -9.99 15.90
C SER A 242 -4.38 -8.82 16.83
N ALA A 243 -3.45 -7.87 16.95
CA ALA A 243 -3.63 -6.69 17.81
C ALA A 243 -4.82 -5.83 17.36
N ASN A 244 -5.05 -5.70 16.05
CA ASN A 244 -6.20 -4.96 15.50
C ASN A 244 -7.54 -5.65 15.75
N ARG A 245 -7.52 -6.92 16.17
CA ARG A 245 -8.69 -7.73 16.50
C ARG A 245 -8.80 -8.06 17.99
N ASP A 246 -7.94 -7.46 18.82
CA ASP A 246 -7.93 -7.71 20.26
C ASP A 246 -9.17 -7.10 20.94
N ASP A 247 -9.94 -7.96 21.61
CA ASP A 247 -11.12 -7.57 22.36
C ASP A 247 -10.81 -6.57 23.49
N ALA A 248 -9.62 -6.67 24.10
CA ALA A 248 -9.23 -5.78 25.20
C ALA A 248 -9.06 -4.33 24.73
N VAL A 249 -8.60 -4.11 23.50
CA VAL A 249 -8.48 -2.77 22.88
C VAL A 249 -9.85 -2.15 22.64
N ASN A 250 -10.85 -2.98 22.38
CA ASN A 250 -12.23 -2.58 22.06
C ASN A 250 -13.15 -2.69 23.30
N ALA A 251 -12.64 -3.14 24.46
CA ALA A 251 -13.44 -3.31 25.68
C ALA A 251 -14.16 -2.01 26.10
N GLY A 252 -15.45 -2.11 26.35
CA GLY A 252 -16.28 -0.99 26.75
C GLY A 252 -16.65 0.01 25.64
N GLN A 253 -16.32 -0.30 24.40
CA GLN A 253 -16.74 0.49 23.25
C GLN A 253 -18.13 0.05 22.77
N PRO A 254 -19.01 0.97 22.36
CA PRO A 254 -20.34 0.62 21.84
C PRO A 254 -20.32 0.07 20.40
N GLN A 255 -19.12 -0.13 19.84
CA GLN A 255 -18.95 -0.60 18.48
C GLN A 255 -19.11 -2.12 18.37
N ALA A 256 -19.27 -2.57 17.14
CA ALA A 256 -19.30 -3.99 16.81
C ALA A 256 -18.04 -4.73 17.30
N HIS A 257 -18.20 -6.04 17.58
CA HIS A 257 -17.09 -6.92 17.91
C HIS A 257 -15.91 -6.72 16.94
N PRO A 258 -14.65 -6.83 17.38
CA PRO A 258 -13.49 -6.57 16.52
C PRO A 258 -13.42 -7.45 15.25
N ASP A 259 -14.07 -8.63 15.25
CA ASP A 259 -14.22 -9.49 14.08
C ASP A 259 -15.38 -9.13 13.15
N VAL A 260 -16.09 -8.04 13.44
CA VAL A 260 -17.10 -7.49 12.54
C VAL A 260 -16.53 -6.27 11.84
N PHE A 261 -16.67 -6.25 10.52
CA PHE A 261 -16.33 -5.06 9.71
C PHE A 261 -17.42 -4.00 9.87
N ASP A 262 -17.06 -2.85 10.44
CA ASP A 262 -17.97 -1.74 10.72
C ASP A 262 -17.36 -0.43 10.21
N PRO A 263 -17.74 0.04 9.00
CA PRO A 263 -17.17 1.25 8.41
C PRO A 263 -17.50 2.54 9.16
N GLU A 264 -18.40 2.50 10.13
CA GLU A 264 -18.71 3.63 11.02
C GLU A 264 -17.98 3.56 12.37
N ARG A 265 -17.13 2.55 12.57
CA ARG A 265 -16.38 2.37 13.82
C ARG A 265 -15.63 3.62 14.22
N TRP A 266 -15.91 4.11 15.44
CA TRP A 266 -15.25 5.29 15.98
C TRP A 266 -15.29 5.29 17.54
N PRO A 267 -14.16 5.51 18.24
CA PRO A 267 -12.81 5.62 17.68
C PRO A 267 -12.34 4.30 17.08
N ASN A 268 -11.55 4.36 16.01
CA ASN A 268 -10.94 3.19 15.39
C ASN A 268 -9.47 3.10 15.82
N ARG A 269 -9.19 2.29 16.84
CA ARG A 269 -7.84 2.15 17.40
C ARG A 269 -7.15 0.96 16.76
N HIS A 270 -6.36 1.19 15.74
CA HIS A 270 -5.60 0.15 15.08
C HIS A 270 -4.13 0.54 14.91
N ILE A 271 -3.29 -0.46 14.70
CA ILE A 271 -1.86 -0.34 14.43
C ILE A 271 -1.49 -0.93 13.05
N ALA A 272 -2.43 -0.98 12.10
CA ALA A 272 -2.18 -1.51 10.75
C ALA A 272 -1.04 -0.78 10.02
N LEU A 273 -0.82 0.49 10.35
CA LEU A 273 0.25 1.33 9.81
C LEU A 273 1.48 1.40 10.73
N GLY A 274 1.57 0.51 11.70
CA GLY A 274 2.64 0.48 12.68
C GLY A 274 2.46 1.53 13.80
N PHE A 275 3.52 1.72 14.58
CA PHE A 275 3.55 2.63 15.71
C PHE A 275 4.96 3.16 15.98
N GLY A 276 5.08 4.35 16.58
CA GLY A 276 6.34 4.93 17.01
C GLY A 276 7.21 5.43 15.85
N THR A 277 8.53 5.33 16.01
CA THR A 277 9.54 5.85 15.07
C THR A 277 9.36 5.32 13.66
N HIS A 278 8.94 4.05 13.52
CA HIS A 278 8.70 3.37 12.24
C HIS A 278 7.23 3.41 11.80
N TYR A 279 6.42 4.34 12.32
CA TYR A 279 5.07 4.55 11.77
C TYR A 279 5.14 4.71 10.25
N CYS A 280 4.21 4.10 9.53
CA CYS A 280 4.23 4.03 8.08
C CYS A 280 4.44 5.41 7.44
N LEU A 281 5.48 5.52 6.62
CA LEU A 281 5.80 6.78 5.93
C LEU A 281 4.68 7.15 4.95
N GLY A 282 4.14 6.17 4.21
CA GLY A 282 3.07 6.32 3.22
C GLY A 282 1.65 6.35 3.80
N ALA A 283 1.48 6.46 5.11
CA ALA A 283 0.18 6.32 5.77
C ALA A 283 -0.90 7.26 5.19
N GLU A 284 -0.56 8.54 4.98
CA GLU A 284 -1.51 9.51 4.43
C GLU A 284 -1.80 9.26 2.95
N LEU A 285 -0.80 8.80 2.20
CA LEU A 285 -0.94 8.46 0.79
C LEU A 285 -1.87 7.25 0.61
N ALA A 286 -1.64 6.17 1.35
CA ALA A 286 -2.48 4.98 1.31
C ALA A 286 -3.95 5.27 1.67
N ARG A 287 -4.18 6.15 2.68
CA ARG A 287 -5.52 6.61 3.04
C ARG A 287 -6.19 7.38 1.91
N LEU A 288 -5.45 8.28 1.30
CA LEU A 288 -5.97 9.11 0.21
C LEU A 288 -6.29 8.26 -1.03
N GLU A 289 -5.39 7.36 -1.42
CA GLU A 289 -5.62 6.43 -2.54
C GLU A 289 -6.84 5.55 -2.30
N THR A 290 -6.96 4.96 -1.11
CA THR A 290 -8.10 4.10 -0.77
C THR A 290 -9.40 4.87 -0.83
N LYS A 291 -9.44 6.09 -0.27
CA LYS A 291 -10.63 6.95 -0.32
C LYS A 291 -11.02 7.29 -1.75
N ILE A 292 -10.07 7.75 -2.57
CA ILE A 292 -10.34 8.18 -3.94
C ILE A 292 -10.83 7.02 -4.79
N LEU A 293 -10.19 5.84 -4.70
CA LEU A 293 -10.65 4.69 -5.48
C LEU A 293 -12.06 4.26 -5.12
N LEU A 294 -12.40 4.23 -3.84
CA LEU A 294 -13.75 3.90 -3.40
C LEU A 294 -14.76 4.93 -3.95
N GLU A 295 -14.50 6.23 -3.81
CA GLU A 295 -15.37 7.28 -4.30
C GLU A 295 -15.60 7.20 -5.83
N GLU A 296 -14.51 7.09 -6.59
CA GLU A 296 -14.60 7.07 -8.05
C GLU A 296 -15.19 5.76 -8.58
N ALA A 297 -14.86 4.62 -8.00
CA ALA A 297 -15.41 3.34 -8.44
C ALA A 297 -16.92 3.25 -8.15
N LEU A 298 -17.35 3.63 -6.94
CA LEU A 298 -18.77 3.64 -6.58
C LEU A 298 -19.60 4.64 -7.38
N THR A 299 -18.97 5.70 -7.91
CA THR A 299 -19.61 6.70 -8.77
C THR A 299 -19.65 6.26 -10.23
N ARG A 300 -18.55 5.68 -10.74
CA ARG A 300 -18.35 5.43 -12.16
C ARG A 300 -18.70 4.03 -12.61
N LEU A 301 -18.85 3.09 -11.67
CA LEU A 301 -19.31 1.73 -11.91
C LEU A 301 -20.67 1.53 -11.22
N PRO A 302 -21.77 2.05 -11.81
CA PRO A 302 -23.12 1.91 -11.23
C PRO A 302 -23.49 0.44 -11.09
N GLY A 303 -24.19 0.08 -10.02
CA GLY A 303 -24.56 -1.30 -9.76
C GLY A 303 -23.38 -2.24 -9.44
N LEU A 304 -22.22 -1.70 -9.07
CA LEU A 304 -21.06 -2.52 -8.73
C LEU A 304 -21.40 -3.52 -7.63
N GLU A 305 -21.31 -4.81 -7.94
CA GLU A 305 -21.63 -5.94 -7.05
C GLU A 305 -20.63 -7.08 -7.25
N MET A 306 -20.33 -7.82 -6.18
CA MET A 306 -19.42 -8.97 -6.28
C MET A 306 -20.10 -10.15 -6.98
N ASP A 307 -19.44 -10.72 -7.97
CA ASP A 307 -19.90 -11.94 -8.65
C ASP A 307 -19.69 -13.16 -7.75
N THR A 308 -20.73 -13.52 -7.01
CA THR A 308 -20.69 -14.67 -6.07
C THR A 308 -20.54 -16.02 -6.75
N ALA A 309 -20.69 -16.10 -8.08
CA ALA A 309 -20.42 -17.33 -8.83
C ALA A 309 -18.92 -17.57 -9.08
N LYS A 310 -18.12 -16.52 -8.96
CA LYS A 310 -16.66 -16.57 -9.09
C LYS A 310 -16.03 -16.26 -7.71
N PRO A 311 -15.59 -17.28 -6.95
CA PRO A 311 -15.01 -17.05 -5.63
C PRO A 311 -13.72 -16.23 -5.76
N PHE A 312 -13.53 -15.23 -4.88
CA PHE A 312 -12.30 -14.47 -4.84
C PHE A 312 -11.12 -15.32 -4.31
N ARG A 313 -9.93 -14.93 -4.69
CA ARG A 313 -8.68 -15.54 -4.19
C ARG A 313 -7.99 -14.61 -3.23
N ARG A 314 -7.46 -15.16 -2.15
CA ARG A 314 -6.68 -14.45 -1.14
C ARG A 314 -5.39 -15.19 -0.85
N ILE A 315 -4.31 -14.46 -0.71
CA ILE A 315 -3.05 -14.99 -0.20
C ILE A 315 -2.78 -14.39 1.18
N ALA A 316 -2.25 -15.22 2.07
CA ALA A 316 -1.76 -14.80 3.36
C ALA A 316 -0.25 -15.07 3.41
N GLY A 317 0.54 -14.02 3.47
CA GLY A 317 2.00 -14.10 3.45
C GLY A 317 2.60 -12.89 4.15
N ILE A 318 3.64 -12.30 3.54
CA ILE A 318 4.19 -11.01 3.95
C ILE A 318 3.11 -9.93 3.79
N VAL A 319 2.32 -10.02 2.73
CA VAL A 319 1.12 -9.20 2.51
C VAL A 319 -0.09 -10.13 2.55
N ASP A 320 -1.15 -9.71 3.22
CA ASP A 320 -2.46 -10.36 3.23
C ASP A 320 -3.37 -9.63 2.23
N ALA A 321 -3.55 -10.22 1.07
CA ALA A 321 -4.17 -9.59 -0.08
C ALA A 321 -5.19 -10.48 -0.77
N VAL A 322 -6.30 -9.88 -1.17
CA VAL A 322 -7.15 -10.40 -2.25
C VAL A 322 -6.39 -10.20 -3.55
N THR A 323 -6.15 -11.29 -4.28
CA THR A 323 -5.37 -11.30 -5.53
C THR A 323 -6.22 -11.46 -6.78
N GLU A 324 -7.48 -11.84 -6.63
CA GLU A 324 -8.47 -11.94 -7.70
C GLU A 324 -9.86 -11.79 -7.07
N ALA A 325 -10.66 -10.85 -7.57
CA ALA A 325 -12.04 -10.66 -7.13
C ALA A 325 -12.89 -10.05 -8.24
N HIS A 326 -13.82 -10.83 -8.76
CA HIS A 326 -14.68 -10.43 -9.86
C HIS A 326 -15.92 -9.69 -9.37
N PHE A 327 -16.21 -8.59 -10.01
CA PHE A 327 -17.39 -7.77 -9.80
C PHE A 327 -18.06 -7.50 -11.13
N THR A 328 -19.37 -7.24 -11.08
CA THR A 328 -20.18 -6.78 -12.21
C THR A 328 -20.70 -5.38 -11.99
N PHE A 329 -21.00 -4.66 -13.06
CA PHE A 329 -21.55 -3.31 -13.02
C PHE A 329 -22.45 -3.04 -14.23
N ASP A 330 -23.30 -2.00 -14.18
CA ASP A 330 -24.13 -1.57 -15.31
C ASP A 330 -23.27 -0.87 -16.36
N GLN A 331 -22.95 -1.59 -17.45
CA GLN A 331 -22.10 -1.09 -18.53
C GLN A 331 -22.71 0.13 -19.23
N ASP A 332 -24.02 0.09 -19.56
CA ASP A 332 -24.69 1.18 -20.30
C ASP A 332 -24.70 2.49 -19.50
N GLU A 333 -24.83 2.38 -18.17
CA GLU A 333 -24.78 3.54 -17.30
C GLU A 333 -23.35 4.02 -17.07
N ALA A 334 -22.38 3.09 -16.94
CA ALA A 334 -20.95 3.42 -16.82
C ALA A 334 -20.44 4.16 -18.07
N ASP A 335 -20.83 3.74 -19.28
CA ASP A 335 -20.50 4.42 -20.53
C ASP A 335 -21.01 5.87 -20.54
N ARG A 336 -22.22 6.13 -20.04
CA ARG A 336 -22.78 7.49 -19.93
C ARG A 336 -22.02 8.37 -18.94
N VAL A 337 -21.61 7.80 -17.80
CA VAL A 337 -20.83 8.52 -16.78
C VAL A 337 -19.43 8.83 -17.29
N SER A 338 -18.83 7.93 -18.06
CA SER A 338 -17.46 8.11 -18.60
C SER A 338 -17.42 9.12 -19.75
N ALA A 339 -18.54 9.36 -20.45
CA ALA A 339 -18.63 10.28 -21.58
C ALA A 339 -18.90 11.74 -21.15
N GLY A 340 -19.28 12.01 -19.92
CA GLY A 340 -19.61 13.33 -19.36
C GLY A 340 -18.54 13.89 -18.49
#